data_ffd1f8e1279430d7a8ef7f41785d7547
#
_entry.id   ffd1f8e1279430d7a8ef7f41785d7547
#
_cell.length_a   1.000
_cell.length_b   1.000
_cell.length_c   1.000
_cell.angle_alpha   90.00
_cell.angle_beta   90.00
_cell.angle_gamma   90.00
#
_symmetry.space_group_name_H-M   'P 1'
#
loop_
_entity.id
_entity.type
_entity.pdbx_description
1 polymer ?
#
loop_
_entity_poly.entity_id
_entity_poly.type
_entity_poly.pdbx_seq_one_letter_code
_entity_poly.pdbx_strand_id
1 'polypeptide(L)'
;MIRNKIQAKVGKAFDKKLADAVHSFTCERITKSNWDPKTETYLETKETYTGRGILFGSYSQYEILTLGVLATDKKATVLQNEVSMVPKIDDEWSTAQGLYRVIYIKQDPAATIWKCQLRKV
;
A
#
# COMPACT_ATOMS: atom_id res chain seq x y z
N MET A 1 3.87 -20.96 13.34
CA MET A 1 3.94 -19.56 13.83
C MET A 1 2.56 -18.91 13.79
N ILE A 2 2.24 -18.14 14.78
CA ILE A 2 0.97 -17.40 14.86
C ILE A 2 0.75 -16.50 13.64
N ARG A 3 1.81 -15.82 13.18
CA ARG A 3 1.77 -14.96 11.99
C ARG A 3 1.24 -15.71 10.77
N ASN A 4 1.76 -16.90 10.49
CA ASN A 4 1.36 -17.68 9.32
C ASN A 4 -0.10 -18.14 9.42
N LYS A 5 -0.56 -18.49 10.61
CA LYS A 5 -1.96 -18.87 10.82
C LYS A 5 -2.92 -17.70 10.61
N ILE A 6 -2.57 -16.52 11.10
CA ILE A 6 -3.37 -15.31 10.91
C ILE A 6 -3.44 -14.94 9.43
N GLN A 7 -2.30 -14.96 8.73
CA GLN A 7 -2.26 -14.65 7.30
C GLN A 7 -3.08 -15.64 6.49
N ALA A 8 -3.03 -16.92 6.80
CA ALA A 8 -3.82 -17.93 6.10
C ALA A 8 -5.32 -17.71 6.30
N LYS A 9 -5.76 -17.39 7.51
CA LYS A 9 -7.18 -17.12 7.79
C LYS A 9 -7.67 -15.85 7.09
N VAL A 10 -6.90 -14.77 7.14
CA VAL A 10 -7.26 -13.50 6.49
C VAL A 10 -7.23 -13.66 4.98
N GLY A 11 -6.28 -14.41 4.43
CA GLY A 11 -6.22 -14.71 3.00
C GLY A 11 -7.45 -15.46 2.52
N LYS A 12 -7.93 -16.44 3.28
CA LYS A 12 -9.18 -17.14 2.96
C LYS A 12 -10.39 -16.21 3.02
N ALA A 13 -10.43 -15.30 3.99
CA ALA A 13 -11.51 -14.31 4.09
C ALA A 13 -11.48 -13.37 2.88
N PHE A 14 -10.31 -12.95 2.42
CA PHE A 14 -10.18 -12.15 1.20
C PHE A 14 -10.74 -12.88 -0.01
N ASP A 15 -10.46 -14.18 -0.14
CA ASP A 15 -10.89 -14.96 -1.29
C ASP A 15 -12.39 -15.24 -1.30
N LYS A 16 -13.02 -15.40 -0.15
CA LYS A 16 -14.42 -15.86 -0.04
C LYS A 16 -15.40 -14.78 0.39
N LYS A 17 -15.12 -14.08 1.48
CA LYS A 17 -16.08 -13.16 2.12
C LYS A 17 -15.87 -11.71 1.71
N LEU A 18 -14.64 -11.34 1.38
CA LEU A 18 -14.26 -9.97 1.09
C LEU A 18 -13.88 -9.76 -0.39
N ALA A 19 -14.17 -10.74 -1.25
CA ALA A 19 -13.79 -10.69 -2.67
C ALA A 19 -14.27 -9.39 -3.34
N ASP A 20 -15.47 -8.91 -3.03
CA ASP A 20 -16.03 -7.69 -3.62
C ASP A 20 -15.36 -6.42 -3.08
N ALA A 21 -14.76 -6.48 -1.88
CA ALA A 21 -14.09 -5.35 -1.25
C ALA A 21 -12.58 -5.35 -1.49
N VAL A 22 -12.03 -6.44 -2.03
CA VAL A 22 -10.60 -6.57 -2.29
C VAL A 22 -10.26 -6.03 -3.66
N HIS A 23 -9.28 -5.15 -3.71
CA HIS A 23 -8.81 -4.53 -4.94
C HIS A 23 -7.33 -4.81 -5.13
N SER A 24 -6.92 -4.94 -6.39
CA SER A 24 -5.51 -5.08 -6.75
C SER A 24 -4.89 -3.73 -7.06
N PHE A 25 -3.59 -3.62 -6.83
CA PHE A 25 -2.85 -2.42 -7.20
C PHE A 25 -1.49 -2.81 -7.77
N THR A 26 -0.92 -1.90 -8.56
CA THR A 26 0.43 -2.02 -9.10
C THR A 26 1.19 -0.74 -8.76
N CYS A 27 2.44 -0.89 -8.31
CA CYS A 27 3.32 0.24 -8.04
C CYS A 27 4.56 0.17 -8.90
N GLU A 28 4.93 1.28 -9.52
CA GLU A 28 6.20 1.47 -10.18
C GLU A 28 7.02 2.46 -9.38
N ARG A 29 8.17 2.03 -8.88
CA ARG A 29 9.08 2.88 -8.11
C ARG A 29 10.31 3.16 -8.93
N ILE A 30 10.59 4.44 -9.18
CA ILE A 30 11.78 4.87 -9.89
C ILE A 30 12.76 5.43 -8.86
N THR A 31 13.92 4.80 -8.76
CA THR A 31 15.00 5.24 -7.87
C THR A 31 16.13 5.82 -8.71
N LYS A 32 16.50 7.05 -8.44
CA LYS A 32 17.66 7.69 -9.08
C LYS A 32 18.87 7.50 -8.20
N SER A 33 19.94 6.94 -8.76
CA SER A 33 21.20 6.72 -8.05
C SER A 33 22.37 7.00 -9.00
N ASN A 34 23.53 7.33 -8.44
CA ASN A 34 24.79 7.50 -9.16
C ASN A 34 24.71 8.54 -10.31
N TRP A 35 25.03 9.78 -9.98
CA TRP A 35 25.20 10.83 -10.98
C TRP A 35 26.34 10.47 -11.94
N ASP A 36 26.06 10.51 -13.24
CA ASP A 36 27.08 10.32 -14.27
C ASP A 36 27.43 11.68 -14.88
N PRO A 37 28.63 12.21 -14.60
CA PRO A 37 29.03 13.52 -15.14
C PRO A 37 29.28 13.51 -16.64
N LYS A 38 29.48 12.35 -17.27
CA LYS A 38 29.67 12.27 -18.73
C LYS A 38 28.39 12.45 -19.50
N THR A 39 27.29 11.87 -19.00
CA THR A 39 25.96 11.98 -19.64
C THR A 39 25.08 13.02 -18.98
N GLU A 40 25.51 13.59 -17.85
CA GLU A 40 24.73 14.53 -17.02
C GLU A 40 23.38 13.94 -16.60
N THR A 41 23.35 12.65 -16.29
CA THR A 41 22.14 11.93 -15.90
C THR A 41 22.36 11.10 -14.65
N TYR A 42 21.27 10.78 -13.96
CA TYR A 42 21.28 9.79 -12.89
C TYR A 42 20.96 8.42 -13.45
N LEU A 43 21.56 7.38 -12.87
CA LEU A 43 21.13 6.03 -13.13
C LEU A 43 19.76 5.80 -12.53
N GLU A 44 18.76 5.52 -13.35
CA GLU A 44 17.42 5.23 -12.89
C GLU A 44 17.21 3.73 -12.79
N THR A 45 16.75 3.28 -11.62
CA THR A 45 16.34 1.89 -11.41
C THR A 45 14.83 1.87 -11.22
N LYS A 46 14.16 1.05 -12.03
CA LYS A 46 12.71 0.90 -11.95
C LYS A 46 12.38 -0.41 -11.24
N GLU A 47 11.63 -0.32 -10.15
CA GLU A 47 11.14 -1.48 -9.42
C GLU A 47 9.61 -1.49 -9.53
N THR A 48 9.04 -2.66 -9.80
CA THR A 48 7.59 -2.82 -9.92
C THR A 48 7.14 -3.88 -8.92
N TYR A 49 6.09 -3.58 -8.16
CA TYR A 49 5.47 -4.57 -7.30
C TYR A 49 3.95 -4.48 -7.38
N THR A 50 3.30 -5.57 -7.02
CA THR A 50 1.85 -5.67 -7.02
C THR A 50 1.38 -6.17 -5.66
N GLY A 51 0.11 -5.94 -5.38
CA GLY A 51 -0.51 -6.44 -4.17
C GLY A 51 -2.02 -6.33 -4.27
N ARG A 52 -2.69 -6.83 -3.24
CA ARG A 52 -4.13 -6.70 -3.11
C ARG A 52 -4.53 -6.50 -1.65
N GLY A 53 -5.64 -5.85 -1.45
CA GLY A 53 -6.16 -5.61 -0.13
C GLY A 53 -7.42 -4.77 -0.17
N ILE A 54 -7.89 -4.38 1.01
CA ILE A 54 -9.01 -3.45 1.14
C ILE A 54 -8.43 -2.04 1.05
N LEU A 55 -8.54 -1.40 -0.12
CA LEU A 55 -7.82 -0.16 -0.42
C LEU A 55 -8.62 1.12 -0.15
N PHE A 56 -9.95 1.04 -0.12
CA PHE A 56 -10.79 2.23 -0.14
C PHE A 56 -11.65 2.38 1.11
N GLY A 57 -11.11 1.97 2.26
CA GLY A 57 -11.75 2.20 3.55
C GLY A 57 -11.82 3.68 3.87
N SER A 58 -12.90 4.12 4.52
CA SER A 58 -13.08 5.50 4.93
C SER A 58 -12.56 5.71 6.34
N TYR A 59 -11.99 6.91 6.59
CA TYR A 59 -11.65 7.32 7.94
C TYR A 59 -12.88 7.84 8.66
N SER A 60 -13.01 7.53 9.96
CA SER A 60 -14.07 8.07 10.80
C SER A 60 -13.79 9.55 11.08
N GLN A 61 -14.83 10.28 11.47
CA GLN A 61 -14.70 11.70 11.84
C GLN A 61 -13.74 11.87 13.01
N TYR A 62 -13.77 10.96 13.96
CA TYR A 62 -12.82 10.97 15.09
C TYR A 62 -11.38 10.82 14.61
N GLU A 63 -11.12 9.91 13.68
CA GLU A 63 -9.79 9.71 13.10
C GLU A 63 -9.33 10.95 12.33
N ILE A 64 -10.21 11.59 11.58
CA ILE A 64 -9.89 12.82 10.83
C ILE A 64 -9.44 13.91 11.82
N LEU A 65 -10.16 14.08 12.92
CA LEU A 65 -9.86 15.12 13.91
C LEU A 65 -8.61 14.82 14.72
N THR A 66 -8.33 13.55 15.03
CA THR A 66 -7.22 13.18 15.92
C THR A 66 -5.91 12.89 15.17
N LEU A 67 -5.98 12.32 13.95
CA LEU A 67 -4.81 11.92 13.19
C LEU A 67 -4.38 12.94 12.13
N GLY A 68 -5.21 13.95 11.89
CA GLY A 68 -4.89 14.96 10.87
C GLY A 68 -4.97 14.45 9.44
N VAL A 69 -5.70 13.37 9.19
CA VAL A 69 -5.91 12.86 7.83
C VAL A 69 -6.97 13.71 7.12
N LEU A 70 -6.92 13.75 5.78
CA LEU A 70 -7.96 14.43 5.00
C LEU A 70 -9.21 13.56 4.95
N ALA A 71 -10.38 14.19 4.87
CA ALA A 71 -11.66 13.48 4.76
C ALA A 71 -11.74 12.62 3.51
N THR A 72 -11.01 12.98 2.45
CA THR A 72 -10.94 12.25 1.18
C THR A 72 -9.88 11.16 1.16
N ASP A 73 -9.02 11.09 2.18
CA ASP A 73 -8.01 10.03 2.27
C ASP A 73 -8.68 8.67 2.46
N LYS A 74 -8.03 7.62 1.96
CA LYS A 74 -8.51 6.26 2.06
C LYS A 74 -7.63 5.44 2.99
N LYS A 75 -8.26 4.53 3.73
CA LYS A 75 -7.60 3.60 4.63
C LYS A 75 -7.40 2.29 3.89
N ALA A 76 -6.16 1.87 3.71
CA ALA A 76 -5.85 0.60 3.06
C ALA A 76 -5.36 -0.42 4.08
N THR A 77 -5.83 -1.65 3.93
CA THR A 77 -5.36 -2.80 4.72
C THR A 77 -4.92 -3.87 3.75
N VAL A 78 -3.64 -4.19 3.75
CA VAL A 78 -3.02 -5.11 2.79
C VAL A 78 -2.27 -6.20 3.56
N LEU A 79 -2.47 -7.46 3.16
CA LEU A 79 -1.71 -8.58 3.72
C LEU A 79 -0.27 -8.51 3.24
N GLN A 80 0.68 -8.68 4.15
CA GLN A 80 2.10 -8.62 3.81
C GLN A 80 2.51 -9.70 2.82
N ASN A 81 1.90 -10.88 2.90
CA ASN A 81 2.22 -11.98 1.99
C ASN A 81 1.56 -11.85 0.60
N GLU A 82 0.66 -10.89 0.41
CA GLU A 82 0.04 -10.60 -0.88
C GLU A 82 0.74 -9.46 -1.62
N VAL A 83 1.77 -8.87 -1.03
CA VAL A 83 2.54 -7.78 -1.63
C VAL A 83 3.96 -8.27 -1.88
N SER A 84 4.42 -8.14 -3.12
CA SER A 84 5.71 -8.69 -3.54
C SER A 84 6.93 -7.93 -3.01
N MET A 85 6.75 -6.68 -2.57
CA MET A 85 7.81 -5.85 -1.98
C MET A 85 7.25 -5.05 -0.81
N VAL A 86 8.14 -4.54 0.04
CA VAL A 86 7.75 -3.67 1.15
C VAL A 86 7.30 -2.31 0.60
N PRO A 87 6.08 -1.87 0.86
CA PRO A 87 5.64 -0.53 0.46
C PRO A 87 6.41 0.55 1.20
N LYS A 88 6.55 1.70 0.56
CA LYS A 88 7.22 2.87 1.15
C LYS A 88 6.34 4.11 1.03
N ILE A 89 6.56 5.07 1.91
CA ILE A 89 5.91 6.38 1.82
C ILE A 89 6.28 7.02 0.47
N ASP A 90 5.31 7.70 -0.12
CA ASP A 90 5.37 8.32 -1.45
C ASP A 90 5.29 7.36 -2.63
N ASP A 91 5.16 6.06 -2.40
CA ASP A 91 4.84 5.13 -3.48
C ASP A 91 3.48 5.49 -4.09
N GLU A 92 3.36 5.36 -5.39
CA GLU A 92 2.11 5.60 -6.11
C GLU A 92 1.52 4.27 -6.56
N TRP A 93 0.31 3.98 -6.10
CA TRP A 93 -0.40 2.75 -6.42
C TRP A 93 -1.43 3.00 -7.50
N SER A 94 -1.28 2.32 -8.62
CA SER A 94 -2.26 2.35 -9.71
C SER A 94 -3.36 1.34 -9.42
N THR A 95 -4.59 1.81 -9.30
CA THR A 95 -5.76 0.99 -8.99
C THR A 95 -6.84 1.18 -10.04
N ALA A 96 -7.88 0.35 -9.98
CA ALA A 96 -9.05 0.49 -10.85
C ALA A 96 -9.80 1.83 -10.67
N GLN A 97 -9.64 2.47 -9.51
CA GLN A 97 -10.26 3.76 -9.20
C GLN A 97 -9.32 4.94 -9.39
N GLY A 98 -8.12 4.72 -9.91
CA GLY A 98 -7.15 5.78 -10.18
C GLY A 98 -5.84 5.59 -9.45
N LEU A 99 -5.03 6.63 -9.47
CA LEU A 99 -3.70 6.63 -8.87
C LEU A 99 -3.77 7.22 -7.46
N TYR A 100 -3.21 6.49 -6.49
CA TYR A 100 -3.16 6.91 -5.10
C TYR A 100 -1.72 6.93 -4.61
N ARG A 101 -1.39 7.91 -3.79
CA ARG A 101 -0.08 8.02 -3.16
C ARG A 101 -0.14 7.53 -1.72
N VAL A 102 0.85 6.75 -1.31
CA VAL A 102 0.98 6.28 0.07
C VAL A 102 1.54 7.42 0.92
N ILE A 103 0.73 7.92 1.84
CA ILE A 103 1.10 9.04 2.73
C ILE A 103 1.72 8.52 4.02
N TYR A 104 1.24 7.40 4.53
CA TYR A 104 1.71 6.81 5.77
C TYR A 104 1.55 5.30 5.75
N ILE A 105 2.48 4.59 6.38
CA ILE A 105 2.45 3.13 6.47
C ILE A 105 2.67 2.73 7.92
N LYS A 106 1.86 1.79 8.40
CA LYS A 106 2.00 1.20 9.72
C LYS A 106 1.88 -0.32 9.61
N GLN A 107 2.73 -1.02 10.34
CA GLN A 107 2.70 -2.48 10.45
C GLN A 107 1.98 -2.87 11.73
N ASP A 108 1.17 -3.92 11.70
CA ASP A 108 0.55 -4.44 12.91
C ASP A 108 1.57 -5.18 13.79
N PRO A 109 1.30 -5.36 15.10
CA PRO A 109 2.25 -6.01 16.01
C PRO A 109 2.65 -7.44 15.62
N ALA A 110 1.78 -8.15 14.93
CA ALA A 110 2.06 -9.52 14.46
C ALA A 110 2.79 -9.57 13.13
N ALA A 111 3.08 -8.40 12.50
CA ALA A 111 3.71 -8.27 11.20
C ALA A 111 2.96 -9.06 10.10
N THR A 112 1.63 -8.99 10.11
CA THR A 112 0.78 -9.70 9.15
C THR A 112 0.17 -8.80 8.10
N ILE A 113 -0.05 -7.53 8.42
CA ILE A 113 -0.69 -6.56 7.54
C ILE A 113 0.08 -5.24 7.50
N TRP A 114 -0.08 -4.52 6.38
CA TRP A 114 0.28 -3.12 6.24
C TRP A 114 -1.01 -2.30 6.32
N LYS A 115 -1.04 -1.31 7.21
CA LYS A 115 -2.10 -0.30 7.24
C LYS A 115 -1.56 0.96 6.61
N CYS A 116 -2.17 1.39 5.52
CA CYS A 116 -1.68 2.51 4.73
C CYS A 116 -2.72 3.61 4.66
N GLN A 117 -2.24 4.84 4.66
CA GLN A 117 -3.05 6.02 4.34
C GLN A 117 -2.81 6.38 2.89
N LEU A 118 -3.87 6.38 2.08
CA LEU A 118 -3.79 6.67 0.65
C LEU A 118 -4.45 8.00 0.34
N ARG A 119 -3.80 8.79 -0.50
CA ARG A 119 -4.34 10.06 -0.98
C ARG A 119 -4.38 10.05 -2.49
N LYS A 120 -5.52 10.39 -3.06
CA LYS A 120 -5.66 10.43 -4.51
C LYS A 120 -4.75 11.50 -5.13
N VAL A 121 -4.07 11.08 -6.17
CA VAL A 121 -3.15 11.95 -6.92
C VAL A 121 -3.91 12.74 -7.97
#